data_121521a94b9c26f55613ffe3873a19f3
#
_entry.id   121521a94b9c26f55613ffe3873a19f3
#
_cell.length_a   1.000
_cell.length_b   1.000
_cell.length_c   1.000
_cell.angle_alpha   90.00
_cell.angle_beta   90.00
_cell.angle_gamma   90.00
#
_symmetry.space_group_name_H-M   'P 1'
#
loop_
_entity.id
_entity.type
_entity.pdbx_description
1 polymer ?
#
loop_
_entity_poly.entity_id
_entity_poly.type
_entity_poly.pdbx_seq_one_letter_code
_entity_poly.pdbx_strand_id
1 'polypeptide(L)'
;MQEVFKKRREYVERLKKGVDVLIVGGGITGAGVFNTLSSLDLDVALIDANDFAFGTSSRSSKLIHGGLRYLANGQFSVVRDSVRERDFLLENSDIVKREDFFIPLDDFSWKRYTLGLGLWLYSFFSKNIKAKWYSREEIIKKYPYLEKTPQRGGYVYAEGVVDDSRLVIENIMSGKMRNRIAINYAQLVSIDFEGNXARSAVVRDKITGEEFKVNFKVLINSXGPWVGDVFKMMKEKFNEIDELSGMLKLSKGDHIVVKRDLFPPDLAIALRSPIDKRQVFIIPRGEVVIIGTTETYYNGSLEDPRPSEREIEYLIESVKRYINITRQDIINAYSGIRPLFGKGEDLGKISREYRIIENENIINILGGKITTYRTVSKKISKLVMEKFSIRGEPELNFIYKRNVESFKKEFKERYSINDDEMEFAYDIINEDAYYLDDILWRREGYFIFKRDSGLSAIDTCINSMKKVLGYDENRLIEEKKRYIEMIYNNYKV
;
A
#
# COMPACT_ATOMS: atom_id res chain seq x y z
N MET A 1 32.78 0.73 -9.48
CA MET A 1 31.43 1.06 -8.96
C MET A 1 30.38 0.32 -9.77
N GLN A 2 29.45 -0.36 -9.08
CA GLN A 2 28.40 -1.12 -9.73
C GLN A 2 27.47 -0.21 -10.53
N GLU A 3 26.92 -0.74 -11.63
CA GLU A 3 26.07 0.00 -12.55
C GLU A 3 24.86 0.64 -11.86
N VAL A 4 24.25 -0.07 -10.92
CA VAL A 4 23.09 0.41 -10.15
C VAL A 4 23.43 1.71 -9.41
N PHE A 5 24.61 1.77 -8.81
CA PHE A 5 25.03 2.95 -8.03
C PHE A 5 25.45 4.11 -8.95
N LYS A 6 25.98 3.83 -10.14
CA LYS A 6 26.27 4.87 -11.15
C LYS A 6 24.96 5.53 -11.60
N LYS A 7 23.94 4.72 -11.86
CA LYS A 7 22.62 5.21 -12.30
C LYS A 7 21.99 6.07 -11.19
N ARG A 8 22.12 5.64 -9.94
CA ARG A 8 21.61 6.41 -8.80
C ARG A 8 22.31 7.75 -8.70
N ARG A 9 23.64 7.78 -8.87
CA ARG A 9 24.41 9.03 -8.86
C ARG A 9 23.93 9.97 -9.97
N GLU A 10 23.64 9.46 -11.16
CA GLU A 10 23.12 10.29 -12.26
C GLU A 10 21.80 10.93 -11.88
N TYR A 11 20.91 10.18 -11.21
CA TYR A 11 19.63 10.72 -10.73
C TYR A 11 19.85 11.84 -9.70
N VAL A 12 20.78 11.64 -8.77
CA VAL A 12 21.10 12.66 -7.75
C VAL A 12 21.64 13.93 -8.44
N GLU A 13 22.52 13.78 -9.42
CA GLU A 13 23.07 14.93 -10.13
C GLU A 13 21.97 15.68 -10.90
N ARG A 14 21.00 14.97 -11.46
CA ARG A 14 19.85 15.61 -12.10
C ARG A 14 19.01 16.37 -11.08
N LEU A 15 18.77 15.80 -9.89
CA LEU A 15 18.01 16.48 -8.83
C LEU A 15 18.70 17.77 -8.38
N LYS A 16 20.02 17.80 -8.34
CA LYS A 16 20.79 19.00 -7.97
C LYS A 16 20.53 20.16 -8.93
N LYS A 17 20.11 19.89 -10.16
CA LYS A 17 19.78 20.93 -11.16
C LYS A 17 18.40 21.55 -10.90
N GLY A 18 17.61 20.96 -10.00
CA GLY A 18 16.27 21.43 -9.68
C GLY A 18 15.19 20.76 -10.49
N VAL A 19 13.97 20.86 -9.98
CA VAL A 19 12.77 20.28 -10.62
C VAL A 19 11.62 21.29 -10.51
N ASP A 20 10.59 21.09 -11.32
CA ASP A 20 9.36 21.90 -11.18
C ASP A 20 8.57 21.45 -9.95
N VAL A 21 8.39 20.13 -9.80
CA VAL A 21 7.58 19.57 -8.72
C VAL A 21 8.39 18.51 -7.98
N LEU A 22 8.51 18.66 -6.66
CA LEU A 22 9.14 17.65 -5.80
C LEU A 22 8.05 16.98 -4.97
N ILE A 23 7.86 15.68 -5.16
CA ILE A 23 6.91 14.86 -4.41
C ILE A 23 7.68 14.14 -3.30
N VAL A 24 7.20 14.27 -2.06
CA VAL A 24 7.81 13.60 -0.91
C VAL A 24 6.86 12.53 -0.43
N GLY A 25 7.32 11.29 -0.45
CA GLY A 25 6.54 10.11 -0.05
C GLY A 25 6.15 9.25 -1.24
N GLY A 26 6.70 8.04 -1.27
CA GLY A 26 6.49 7.06 -2.35
C GLY A 26 5.55 5.93 -1.97
N GLY A 27 4.49 6.24 -1.21
CA GLY A 27 3.37 5.32 -1.04
C GLY A 27 2.39 5.48 -2.20
N ILE A 28 1.18 4.94 -2.05
CA ILE A 28 0.21 4.93 -3.15
C ILE A 28 -0.19 6.34 -3.58
N THR A 29 -0.29 7.27 -2.63
CA THR A 29 -0.69 8.65 -2.95
C THR A 29 0.38 9.35 -3.81
N GLY A 30 1.63 9.34 -3.32
CA GLY A 30 2.73 9.96 -4.05
C GLY A 30 2.98 9.30 -5.39
N ALA A 31 2.89 7.96 -5.43
CA ALA A 31 3.09 7.19 -6.66
C ALA A 31 2.04 7.54 -7.72
N GLY A 32 0.78 7.67 -7.31
CA GLY A 32 -0.29 8.05 -8.23
C GLY A 32 -0.10 9.46 -8.79
N VAL A 33 0.27 10.40 -7.92
CA VAL A 33 0.55 11.78 -8.34
C VAL A 33 1.74 11.81 -9.32
N PHE A 34 2.80 11.07 -8.99
CA PHE A 34 3.99 10.99 -9.82
C PHE A 34 3.65 10.45 -11.22
N ASN A 35 2.91 9.35 -11.28
CA ASN A 35 2.49 8.76 -12.57
C ASN A 35 1.67 9.78 -13.37
N THR A 36 0.70 10.42 -12.74
CA THR A 36 -0.20 11.35 -13.42
C THR A 36 0.56 12.58 -13.93
N LEU A 37 1.39 13.19 -13.07
CA LEU A 37 2.17 14.38 -13.47
C LEU A 37 3.23 14.07 -14.50
N SER A 38 3.75 12.84 -14.53
CA SER A 38 4.80 12.46 -15.48
C SER A 38 4.33 12.56 -16.94
N SER A 39 3.02 12.55 -17.17
CA SER A 39 2.45 12.69 -18.52
C SER A 39 2.44 14.13 -19.02
N LEU A 40 2.74 15.09 -18.14
CA LEU A 40 2.70 16.52 -18.46
C LEU A 40 4.11 17.04 -18.78
N ASP A 41 4.15 18.21 -19.39
CA ASP A 41 5.42 18.88 -19.70
C ASP A 41 5.93 19.60 -18.45
N LEU A 42 6.31 18.83 -17.44
CA LEU A 42 6.82 19.28 -16.15
C LEU A 42 7.98 18.37 -15.73
N ASP A 43 8.96 18.96 -15.10
CA ASP A 43 10.08 18.21 -14.52
C ASP A 43 9.65 17.79 -13.11
N VAL A 44 9.33 16.51 -12.95
CA VAL A 44 8.75 15.98 -11.71
C VAL A 44 9.70 14.96 -11.10
N ALA A 45 9.92 15.06 -9.80
CA ALA A 45 10.69 14.06 -9.06
C ALA A 45 9.96 13.62 -7.81
N LEU A 46 10.21 12.36 -7.43
CA LEU A 46 9.66 11.79 -6.19
C LEU A 46 10.81 11.26 -5.34
N ILE A 47 10.78 11.54 -4.04
CA ILE A 47 11.73 10.98 -3.08
C ILE A 47 10.98 10.29 -1.95
N ASP A 48 11.61 9.26 -1.39
CA ASP A 48 11.09 8.58 -0.20
C ASP A 48 12.27 8.25 0.72
N ALA A 49 12.09 8.48 2.02
CA ALA A 49 13.14 8.21 3.02
C ALA A 49 13.44 6.71 3.16
N ASN A 50 12.51 5.87 2.81
CA ASN A 50 12.64 4.42 2.86
C ASN A 50 12.41 3.87 1.45
N ASP A 51 12.14 2.55 1.35
CA ASP A 51 11.75 2.00 0.05
C ASP A 51 10.38 2.53 -0.35
N PHE A 52 10.09 2.51 -1.64
CA PHE A 52 8.73 2.74 -2.14
C PHE A 52 7.76 1.77 -1.49
N ALA A 53 6.57 2.23 -1.13
CA ALA A 53 5.54 1.43 -0.48
C ALA A 53 5.93 0.92 0.92
N PHE A 54 6.96 1.50 1.54
CA PHE A 54 7.45 1.01 2.83
C PHE A 54 6.41 1.08 3.95
N GLY A 55 5.62 2.13 3.98
CA GLY A 55 4.64 2.38 5.05
C GLY A 55 3.32 1.66 4.85
N THR A 56 2.23 2.40 4.93
CA THR A 56 0.87 1.88 4.86
C THR A 56 0.60 1.10 3.57
N SER A 57 1.25 1.48 2.49
CA SER A 57 0.98 0.95 1.14
C SER A 57 1.54 -0.45 0.88
N SER A 58 2.18 -1.09 1.88
CA SER A 58 2.53 -2.52 1.82
C SER A 58 1.89 -3.29 2.97
N ARG A 59 1.08 -2.63 3.79
CA ARG A 59 0.58 -3.18 5.06
C ARG A 59 -0.94 -3.06 5.18
N SER A 60 -1.63 -3.02 4.05
CA SER A 60 -3.09 -2.93 4.01
C SER A 60 -3.72 -4.33 4.05
N SER A 61 -5.05 -4.38 4.00
CA SER A 61 -5.77 -5.65 3.80
C SER A 61 -5.60 -6.19 2.38
N LYS A 62 -4.95 -5.43 1.51
CA LYS A 62 -4.66 -5.77 0.11
C LYS A 62 -5.95 -5.99 -0.69
N LEU A 63 -6.88 -5.08 -0.45
CA LEU A 63 -8.19 -5.06 -1.11
C LEU A 63 -8.39 -3.72 -1.83
N ILE A 64 -9.00 -3.81 -3.00
CA ILE A 64 -9.55 -2.67 -3.73
C ILE A 64 -11.05 -2.87 -3.66
N HIS A 65 -11.71 -2.15 -2.77
CA HIS A 65 -13.12 -2.42 -2.48
C HIS A 65 -13.98 -1.16 -2.55
N GLY A 66 -15.26 -1.36 -2.84
CA GLY A 66 -16.20 -0.26 -3.00
C GLY A 66 -16.70 0.38 -1.70
N GLY A 67 -16.32 -0.17 -0.56
CA GLY A 67 -16.68 0.39 0.73
C GLY A 67 -18.15 0.20 1.08
N LEU A 68 -18.63 -1.03 0.95
CA LEU A 68 -20.02 -1.39 1.21
C LEU A 68 -20.55 -0.81 2.53
N ARG A 69 -19.71 -0.77 3.56
CA ARG A 69 -20.12 -0.27 4.89
C ARG A 69 -20.57 1.19 4.86
N TYR A 70 -20.12 1.97 3.90
CA TYR A 70 -20.49 3.39 3.80
C TYR A 70 -21.93 3.58 3.33
N LEU A 71 -22.53 2.56 2.71
CA LEU A 71 -23.95 2.62 2.32
C LEU A 71 -24.85 2.72 3.57
N ALA A 72 -24.49 2.02 4.63
CA ALA A 72 -25.24 2.04 5.88
C ALA A 72 -25.28 3.43 6.51
N ASN A 73 -24.27 4.27 6.18
CA ASN A 73 -24.16 5.63 6.69
C ASN A 73 -24.68 6.66 5.68
N GLY A 74 -25.30 6.23 4.58
CA GLY A 74 -25.86 7.11 3.57
C GLY A 74 -24.82 7.82 2.70
N GLN A 75 -23.59 7.34 2.68
CA GLN A 75 -22.49 7.96 1.94
C GLN A 75 -22.42 7.43 0.51
N PHE A 76 -23.48 7.68 -0.26
CA PHE A 76 -23.65 7.12 -1.61
C PHE A 76 -22.56 7.58 -2.59
N SER A 77 -22.14 8.83 -2.49
CA SER A 77 -21.12 9.37 -3.40
C SER A 77 -19.77 8.69 -3.18
N VAL A 78 -19.43 8.41 -1.91
CA VAL A 78 -18.19 7.70 -1.55
C VAL A 78 -18.20 6.28 -2.15
N VAL A 79 -19.33 5.60 -2.02
CA VAL A 79 -19.47 4.22 -2.56
C VAL A 79 -19.39 4.24 -4.09
N ARG A 80 -20.13 5.17 -4.73
CA ARG A 80 -20.12 5.28 -6.19
C ARG A 80 -18.70 5.49 -6.72
N ASP A 81 -17.97 6.42 -6.10
CA ASP A 81 -16.60 6.74 -6.52
C ASP A 81 -15.67 5.55 -6.28
N SER A 82 -15.79 4.88 -5.13
CA SER A 82 -14.96 3.71 -4.81
C SER A 82 -15.23 2.55 -5.78
N VAL A 83 -16.50 2.29 -6.10
CA VAL A 83 -16.88 1.23 -7.04
C VAL A 83 -16.32 1.55 -8.43
N ARG A 84 -16.43 2.80 -8.86
CA ARG A 84 -15.91 3.23 -10.16
C ARG A 84 -14.39 3.01 -10.24
N GLU A 85 -13.66 3.39 -9.18
CA GLU A 85 -12.21 3.22 -9.15
C GLU A 85 -11.81 1.76 -9.09
N ARG A 86 -12.54 0.94 -8.32
CA ARG A 86 -12.30 -0.50 -8.28
C ARG A 86 -12.47 -1.11 -9.67
N ASP A 87 -13.56 -0.77 -10.35
CA ASP A 87 -13.85 -1.32 -11.67
C ASP A 87 -12.79 -0.88 -12.70
N PHE A 88 -12.33 0.38 -12.60
CA PHE A 88 -11.25 0.86 -13.46
C PHE A 88 -9.99 0.00 -13.29
N LEU A 89 -9.60 -0.27 -12.05
CA LEU A 89 -8.39 -1.04 -11.79
C LEU A 89 -8.52 -2.49 -12.23
N LEU A 90 -9.71 -3.09 -12.04
CA LEU A 90 -9.96 -4.46 -12.52
C LEU A 90 -9.84 -4.56 -14.04
N GLU A 91 -10.23 -3.51 -14.77
CA GLU A 91 -10.18 -3.49 -16.22
C GLU A 91 -8.81 -3.10 -16.79
N ASN A 92 -8.05 -2.26 -16.07
CA ASN A 92 -6.84 -1.61 -16.62
C ASN A 92 -5.54 -2.03 -15.97
N SER A 93 -5.58 -2.88 -14.96
CA SER A 93 -4.38 -3.32 -14.24
C SER A 93 -4.36 -4.85 -14.14
N ASP A 94 -3.19 -5.44 -14.45
CA ASP A 94 -3.02 -6.88 -14.33
C ASP A 94 -2.77 -7.33 -12.89
N ILE A 95 -2.54 -6.37 -11.98
CA ILE A 95 -2.22 -6.69 -10.58
C ILE A 95 -3.44 -6.65 -9.66
N VAL A 96 -4.57 -6.13 -10.13
CA VAL A 96 -5.82 -6.15 -9.36
C VAL A 96 -6.70 -7.26 -9.94
N LYS A 97 -7.06 -8.22 -9.10
CA LYS A 97 -7.82 -9.41 -9.51
C LYS A 97 -9.15 -9.45 -8.78
N ARG A 98 -10.14 -10.06 -9.43
CA ARG A 98 -11.46 -10.25 -8.85
C ARG A 98 -11.45 -11.41 -7.86
N GLU A 99 -12.09 -11.23 -6.69
CA GLU A 99 -12.26 -12.27 -5.68
C GLU A 99 -13.69 -12.24 -5.17
N ASP A 100 -14.30 -13.43 -5.00
CA ASP A 100 -15.63 -13.52 -4.42
C ASP A 100 -15.54 -13.41 -2.90
N PHE A 101 -16.48 -12.66 -2.33
CA PHE A 101 -16.61 -12.43 -0.89
C PHE A 101 -17.98 -12.91 -0.43
N PHE A 102 -18.00 -13.69 0.64
CA PHE A 102 -19.22 -14.19 1.25
C PHE A 102 -19.47 -13.41 2.53
N ILE A 103 -20.69 -12.85 2.63
CA ILE A 103 -21.16 -12.22 3.88
C ILE A 103 -22.15 -13.21 4.49
N PRO A 104 -21.73 -14.01 5.49
CA PRO A 104 -22.63 -14.99 6.10
C PRO A 104 -23.62 -14.32 7.03
N LEU A 105 -24.82 -14.87 7.11
CA LEU A 105 -25.81 -14.50 8.10
C LEU A 105 -25.95 -15.63 9.11
N ASP A 106 -26.08 -15.26 10.38
CA ASP A 106 -26.22 -16.22 11.47
C ASP A 106 -27.69 -16.50 11.81
N ASP A 107 -28.61 -15.68 11.28
CA ASP A 107 -30.04 -15.86 11.48
C ASP A 107 -30.82 -15.35 10.26
N PHE A 108 -32.13 -15.63 10.23
CA PHE A 108 -33.03 -15.19 9.16
C PHE A 108 -33.81 -13.94 9.59
N SER A 109 -33.15 -13.04 10.27
CA SER A 109 -33.75 -11.80 10.72
C SER A 109 -33.86 -10.77 9.58
N TRP A 110 -34.33 -9.60 9.92
CA TRP A 110 -34.38 -8.47 8.99
C TRP A 110 -33.04 -8.17 8.32
N LYS A 111 -31.94 -8.61 8.89
CA LYS A 111 -30.60 -8.37 8.35
C LYS A 111 -30.44 -8.91 6.92
N ARG A 112 -31.13 -10.03 6.61
CA ARG A 112 -31.09 -10.57 5.25
C ARG A 112 -31.61 -9.54 4.24
N TYR A 113 -32.73 -8.88 4.56
CA TYR A 113 -33.39 -7.96 3.64
C TYR A 113 -32.68 -6.61 3.59
N THR A 114 -32.26 -6.08 4.72
CA THR A 114 -31.54 -4.80 4.77
C THR A 114 -30.18 -4.91 4.11
N LEU A 115 -29.46 -6.00 4.34
CA LEU A 115 -28.19 -6.25 3.69
C LEU A 115 -28.38 -6.47 2.18
N GLY A 116 -29.43 -7.23 1.82
CA GLY A 116 -29.76 -7.46 0.41
C GLY A 116 -30.04 -6.17 -0.34
N LEU A 117 -30.80 -5.27 0.26
CA LEU A 117 -31.08 -3.97 -0.32
C LEU A 117 -29.80 -3.16 -0.50
N GLY A 118 -28.94 -3.16 0.52
CA GLY A 118 -27.65 -2.48 0.46
C GLY A 118 -26.77 -3.02 -0.66
N LEU A 119 -26.71 -4.34 -0.79
CA LEU A 119 -25.91 -4.99 -1.85
C LEU A 119 -26.51 -4.75 -3.23
N TRP A 120 -27.83 -4.69 -3.32
CA TRP A 120 -28.49 -4.34 -4.58
C TRP A 120 -28.08 -2.92 -5.02
N LEU A 121 -28.13 -1.96 -4.09
CA LEU A 121 -27.69 -0.60 -4.36
C LEU A 121 -26.19 -0.56 -4.74
N TYR A 122 -25.39 -1.33 -4.02
CA TYR A 122 -23.94 -1.43 -4.28
C TYR A 122 -23.69 -1.95 -5.71
N SER A 123 -24.43 -3.00 -6.10
CA SER A 123 -24.33 -3.60 -7.42
C SER A 123 -24.80 -2.65 -8.52
N PHE A 124 -25.71 -1.74 -8.19
CA PHE A 124 -26.22 -0.74 -9.13
C PHE A 124 -25.10 0.18 -9.63
N PHE A 125 -24.10 0.46 -8.79
CA PHE A 125 -22.98 1.32 -9.17
C PHE A 125 -21.91 0.58 -9.99
N SER A 126 -22.02 -0.74 -10.12
CA SER A 126 -21.05 -1.54 -10.87
C SER A 126 -21.76 -2.19 -12.07
N LYS A 127 -21.12 -2.13 -13.22
CA LYS A 127 -21.64 -2.77 -14.44
C LYS A 127 -21.42 -4.28 -14.45
N ASN A 128 -20.38 -4.74 -13.74
CA ASN A 128 -19.88 -6.11 -13.91
C ASN A 128 -19.97 -6.99 -12.68
N ILE A 129 -20.32 -6.42 -11.52
CA ILE A 129 -20.29 -7.16 -10.26
C ILE A 129 -21.67 -7.08 -9.61
N LYS A 130 -22.32 -8.24 -9.45
CA LYS A 130 -23.65 -8.34 -8.87
C LYS A 130 -23.61 -9.28 -7.65
N ALA A 131 -24.33 -8.90 -6.60
CA ALA A 131 -24.47 -9.74 -5.42
C ALA A 131 -25.54 -10.80 -5.65
N LYS A 132 -25.33 -11.99 -5.08
CA LYS A 132 -26.27 -13.09 -5.17
C LYS A 132 -26.46 -13.73 -3.81
N TRP A 133 -27.72 -14.03 -3.47
CA TRP A 133 -28.06 -14.77 -2.27
C TRP A 133 -27.85 -16.26 -2.47
N TYR A 134 -27.24 -16.93 -1.46
CA TYR A 134 -27.09 -18.38 -1.40
C TYR A 134 -27.70 -18.87 -0.11
N SER A 135 -28.56 -19.89 -0.19
CA SER A 135 -29.01 -20.59 1.01
C SER A 135 -27.84 -21.35 1.62
N ARG A 136 -28.01 -21.80 2.87
CA ARG A 136 -26.99 -22.62 3.53
C ARG A 136 -26.63 -23.85 2.68
N GLU A 137 -27.66 -24.55 2.15
CA GLU A 137 -27.45 -25.76 1.35
C GLU A 137 -26.71 -25.44 0.05
N GLU A 138 -27.06 -24.33 -0.57
CA GLU A 138 -26.43 -23.93 -1.85
C GLU A 138 -24.96 -23.58 -1.66
N ILE A 139 -24.62 -22.82 -0.59
CA ILE A 139 -23.24 -22.41 -0.37
C ILE A 139 -22.35 -23.60 0.07
N ILE A 140 -22.90 -24.52 0.85
CA ILE A 140 -22.19 -25.75 1.24
C ILE A 140 -21.91 -26.63 0.05
N LYS A 141 -22.86 -26.74 -0.88
CA LYS A 141 -22.68 -27.53 -2.11
C LYS A 141 -21.51 -26.99 -2.92
N LYS A 142 -21.39 -25.67 -3.00
CA LYS A 142 -20.30 -25.01 -3.74
C LYS A 142 -18.99 -25.01 -2.96
N TYR A 143 -19.05 -24.84 -1.65
CA TYR A 143 -17.87 -24.78 -0.76
C TYR A 143 -18.12 -25.69 0.45
N PRO A 144 -17.82 -27.00 0.33
CA PRO A 144 -18.12 -27.96 1.39
C PRO A 144 -17.53 -27.62 2.77
N TYR A 145 -16.38 -26.91 2.79
CA TYR A 145 -15.77 -26.47 4.03
C TYR A 145 -16.77 -25.73 4.93
N LEU A 146 -17.71 -24.99 4.35
CA LEU A 146 -18.64 -24.13 5.10
C LEU A 146 -19.70 -24.93 5.89
N GLU A 147 -19.80 -26.25 5.69
CA GLU A 147 -20.70 -27.10 6.48
C GLU A 147 -20.41 -27.01 7.97
N LYS A 148 -19.15 -26.87 8.35
CA LYS A 148 -18.72 -26.80 9.75
C LYS A 148 -18.82 -25.41 10.37
N THR A 149 -19.39 -24.45 9.66
CA THR A 149 -19.55 -23.08 10.15
C THR A 149 -21.01 -22.83 10.53
N PRO A 150 -21.29 -21.81 11.36
CA PRO A 150 -22.67 -21.55 11.81
C PRO A 150 -23.53 -20.77 10.84
N GLN A 151 -23.04 -20.46 9.64
CA GLN A 151 -23.76 -19.62 8.68
C GLN A 151 -25.10 -20.23 8.26
N ARG A 152 -26.09 -19.38 8.04
CA ARG A 152 -27.44 -19.73 7.58
C ARG A 152 -27.70 -19.17 6.18
N GLY A 153 -26.70 -19.31 5.30
CA GLY A 153 -26.73 -18.66 4.01
C GLY A 153 -26.11 -17.29 4.07
N GLY A 154 -26.12 -16.60 2.98
CA GLY A 154 -25.55 -15.26 2.91
C GLY A 154 -25.42 -14.78 1.47
N TYR A 155 -24.81 -13.62 1.32
CA TYR A 155 -24.60 -13.02 0.02
C TYR A 155 -23.17 -13.21 -0.45
N VAL A 156 -23.03 -13.51 -1.74
CA VAL A 156 -21.72 -13.51 -2.42
C VAL A 156 -21.68 -12.31 -3.36
N TYR A 157 -20.62 -11.53 -3.27
CA TYR A 157 -20.36 -10.40 -4.15
C TYR A 157 -18.85 -10.36 -4.43
N ALA A 158 -18.41 -9.53 -5.36
CA ALA A 158 -17.00 -9.51 -5.73
C ALA A 158 -16.35 -8.17 -5.39
N GLU A 159 -15.07 -8.24 -5.05
CA GLU A 159 -14.21 -7.08 -4.85
C GLU A 159 -12.87 -7.33 -5.55
N GLY A 160 -11.99 -6.34 -5.54
CA GLY A 160 -10.64 -6.51 -6.03
C GLY A 160 -9.69 -6.91 -4.93
N VAL A 161 -8.78 -7.82 -5.24
CA VAL A 161 -7.62 -8.12 -4.39
C VAL A 161 -6.37 -7.68 -5.13
N VAL A 162 -5.35 -7.29 -4.38
CA VAL A 162 -4.17 -6.67 -4.96
C VAL A 162 -2.94 -7.01 -4.11
N ASP A 163 -1.76 -6.99 -4.73
CA ASP A 163 -0.52 -6.77 -4.01
C ASP A 163 -0.34 -5.25 -3.99
N ASP A 164 -0.60 -4.65 -2.85
CA ASP A 164 -0.60 -3.19 -2.70
C ASP A 164 0.77 -2.59 -3.04
N SER A 165 1.85 -3.26 -2.64
CA SER A 165 3.21 -2.81 -2.97
C SER A 165 3.42 -2.77 -4.48
N ARG A 166 2.98 -3.81 -5.20
CA ARG A 166 3.10 -3.86 -6.67
C ARG A 166 2.34 -2.70 -7.31
N LEU A 167 1.19 -2.36 -6.78
CA LEU A 167 0.42 -1.24 -7.33
C LEU A 167 1.23 0.07 -7.23
N VAL A 168 1.89 0.29 -6.09
CA VAL A 168 2.76 1.46 -5.91
C VAL A 168 3.94 1.41 -6.90
N ILE A 169 4.64 0.28 -6.94
CA ILE A 169 5.85 0.13 -7.77
C ILE A 169 5.51 0.37 -9.25
N GLU A 170 4.40 -0.17 -9.73
CA GLU A 170 4.06 -0.03 -11.14
C GLU A 170 3.65 1.40 -11.51
N ASN A 171 3.06 2.13 -10.58
CA ASN A 171 2.82 3.56 -10.79
C ASN A 171 4.13 4.34 -10.87
N ILE A 172 5.06 4.08 -9.96
CA ILE A 172 6.35 4.77 -9.93
C ILE A 172 7.17 4.43 -11.18
N MET A 173 7.22 3.15 -11.55
CA MET A 173 7.98 2.73 -12.74
C MET A 173 7.37 3.32 -14.02
N SER A 174 6.04 3.49 -14.07
CA SER A 174 5.40 4.13 -15.21
C SER A 174 5.88 5.58 -15.38
N GLY A 175 6.00 6.33 -14.27
CA GLY A 175 6.53 7.69 -14.32
C GLY A 175 8.00 7.71 -14.74
N LYS A 176 8.78 6.76 -14.25
CA LYS A 176 10.20 6.67 -14.61
C LYS A 176 10.39 6.36 -16.10
N MET A 177 9.48 5.62 -16.71
CA MET A 177 9.53 5.35 -18.15
C MET A 177 9.39 6.62 -18.99
N ARG A 178 8.85 7.68 -18.41
CA ARG A 178 8.75 8.99 -19.06
C ARG A 178 9.94 9.89 -18.72
N ASN A 179 11.04 9.29 -18.29
CA ASN A 179 12.28 9.98 -17.93
C ASN A 179 12.12 10.95 -16.77
N ARG A 180 11.23 10.60 -15.83
CA ARG A 180 11.10 11.33 -14.56
C ARG A 180 11.90 10.59 -13.50
N ILE A 181 12.30 11.31 -12.44
CA ILE A 181 13.16 10.77 -11.39
C ILE A 181 12.32 10.34 -10.20
N ALA A 182 12.54 9.11 -9.73
CA ALA A 182 12.03 8.67 -8.42
C ALA A 182 13.18 7.95 -7.72
N ILE A 183 13.48 8.36 -6.49
CA ILE A 183 14.59 7.80 -5.72
C ILE A 183 14.06 7.39 -4.34
N ASN A 184 14.23 6.12 -3.99
CA ASN A 184 14.01 5.63 -2.63
C ASN A 184 15.27 5.85 -1.79
N TYR A 185 15.13 5.72 -0.48
CA TYR A 185 16.23 5.94 0.46
C TYR A 185 16.85 7.33 0.27
N ALA A 186 15.97 8.30 0.00
CA ALA A 186 16.33 9.72 -0.13
C ALA A 186 15.38 10.51 0.76
N GLN A 187 15.89 11.04 1.86
CA GLN A 187 15.12 11.63 2.94
C GLN A 187 15.07 13.14 2.85
N LEU A 188 13.89 13.70 2.94
CA LEU A 188 13.72 15.15 3.11
C LEU A 188 14.21 15.50 4.50
N VAL A 189 15.24 16.34 4.61
CA VAL A 189 15.83 16.76 5.89
C VAL A 189 15.27 18.10 6.33
N SER A 190 15.18 19.06 5.42
CA SER A 190 14.66 20.40 5.73
C SER A 190 14.15 21.08 4.47
N ILE A 191 13.37 22.13 4.67
CA ILE A 191 12.84 22.99 3.60
C ILE A 191 13.36 24.39 3.84
N ASP A 192 13.91 25.02 2.82
CA ASP A 192 14.35 26.41 2.86
C ASP A 192 13.27 27.29 2.25
N PHE A 193 12.98 28.39 2.93
CA PHE A 193 11.94 29.33 2.57
C PHE A 193 12.51 30.68 2.20
N GLU A 194 11.89 31.35 1.23
CA GLU A 194 12.09 32.74 0.92
C GLU A 194 10.75 33.42 1.15
N GLY A 195 10.64 34.16 2.25
CA GLY A 195 9.33 34.57 2.73
C GLY A 195 8.53 33.33 3.13
N ASN A 196 7.37 33.16 2.50
CA ASN A 196 6.54 31.98 2.69
C ASN A 196 6.63 30.94 1.56
N UNK A 197 7.30 30.97 0.51
CA UNK A 197 7.43 30.11 -0.46
C UNK A 197 8.56 29.27 -0.16
N ALA A 198 8.25 28.23 -0.29
CA ALA A 198 9.30 27.19 -0.16
C ALA A 198 10.11 27.16 -1.46
N ARG A 199 11.42 27.16 -1.36
CA ARG A 199 12.28 27.27 -2.55
C ARG A 199 13.14 26.06 -2.81
N SER A 200 13.59 25.38 -1.76
CA SER A 200 14.46 24.24 -1.91
C SER A 200 14.33 23.29 -0.72
N ALA A 201 14.85 22.10 -0.90
CA ALA A 201 14.89 21.07 0.13
C ALA A 201 16.33 20.56 0.25
N VAL A 202 16.72 20.25 1.49
CA VAL A 202 17.92 19.45 1.72
C VAL A 202 17.47 17.98 1.77
N VAL A 203 18.12 17.15 0.97
CA VAL A 203 17.80 15.73 0.84
C VAL A 203 19.04 14.92 1.23
N ARG A 204 18.84 13.90 2.06
CA ARG A 204 19.92 12.96 2.42
C ARG A 204 19.74 11.65 1.67
N ASP A 205 20.75 11.29 0.89
CA ASP A 205 20.81 9.97 0.26
C ASP A 205 21.26 8.96 1.31
N LYS A 206 20.36 8.10 1.76
CA LYS A 206 20.67 7.15 2.83
C LYS A 206 21.54 5.98 2.35
N ILE A 207 21.68 5.80 1.04
CA ILE A 207 22.57 4.77 0.48
C ILE A 207 24.04 5.25 0.53
N THR A 208 24.29 6.50 0.18
CA THR A 208 25.66 7.06 0.13
C THR A 208 26.03 7.94 1.30
N GLY A 209 25.04 8.45 2.04
CA GLY A 209 25.24 9.41 3.12
C GLY A 209 25.35 10.86 2.67
N GLU A 210 25.35 11.12 1.37
CA GLU A 210 25.48 12.48 0.83
C GLU A 210 24.20 13.29 1.12
N GLU A 211 24.42 14.57 1.55
CA GLU A 211 23.32 15.54 1.60
C GLU A 211 23.49 16.50 0.42
N PHE A 212 22.37 16.85 -0.21
CA PHE A 212 22.38 17.73 -1.36
C PHE A 212 21.08 18.55 -1.40
N LYS A 213 21.15 19.65 -2.13
CA LYS A 213 20.05 20.60 -2.24
C LYS A 213 19.27 20.38 -3.53
N VAL A 214 17.95 20.43 -3.44
CA VAL A 214 17.04 20.32 -4.59
C VAL A 214 16.16 21.57 -4.61
N ASN A 215 16.28 22.38 -5.66
CA ASN A 215 15.38 23.52 -5.87
C ASN A 215 14.09 23.02 -6.53
N PHE A 216 12.97 23.62 -6.19
CA PHE A 216 11.69 23.27 -6.75
C PHE A 216 10.74 24.49 -6.79
N LYS A 217 9.67 24.39 -7.56
CA LYS A 217 8.64 25.41 -7.61
C LYS A 217 7.40 25.01 -6.78
N VAL A 218 7.09 23.70 -6.72
CA VAL A 218 5.99 23.17 -5.92
C VAL A 218 6.48 21.95 -5.17
N LEU A 219 6.10 21.83 -3.88
CA LEU A 219 6.38 20.64 -3.08
C LEU A 219 5.05 19.96 -2.75
N ILE A 220 5.02 18.63 -2.93
CA ILE A 220 3.83 17.84 -2.60
C ILE A 220 4.19 16.92 -1.44
N ASN A 221 3.48 17.11 -0.28
CA ASN A 221 3.64 16.33 0.93
C ASN A 221 2.65 15.18 0.89
N SER A 222 3.13 14.00 0.52
CA SER A 222 2.34 12.78 0.45
C SER A 222 2.87 11.66 1.34
N UNK A 223 3.35 12.02 2.50
CA UNK A 223 3.91 11.31 3.30
C UNK A 223 3.18 10.53 4.03
N GLY A 224 1.92 10.31 3.94
CA GLY A 224 1.06 9.41 4.70
C GLY A 224 1.15 9.61 6.20
N PRO A 225 1.46 8.55 6.94
CA PRO A 225 1.61 8.71 8.41
C PRO A 225 2.69 9.70 8.83
N TRP A 226 3.68 9.96 7.97
CA TRP A 226 4.78 10.88 8.26
C TRP A 226 4.48 12.32 7.82
N VAL A 227 3.25 12.61 7.37
CA VAL A 227 2.89 13.95 6.90
C VAL A 227 3.21 15.03 7.95
N GLY A 228 3.12 14.67 9.21
CA GLY A 228 3.45 15.57 10.31
C GLY A 228 4.91 15.99 10.38
N ASP A 229 5.82 15.23 9.77
CA ASP A 229 7.23 15.61 9.76
C ASP A 229 7.44 16.84 8.86
N VAL A 230 6.72 16.91 7.74
CA VAL A 230 6.75 18.12 6.90
C VAL A 230 6.11 19.29 7.64
N PHE A 231 5.02 19.04 8.38
CA PHE A 231 4.37 20.08 9.18
C PHE A 231 5.39 20.71 10.17
N LYS A 232 6.22 19.89 10.82
CA LYS A 232 7.24 20.41 11.74
C LYS A 232 8.21 21.35 11.04
N MET A 233 8.54 21.07 9.77
CA MET A 233 9.44 21.92 8.98
C MET A 233 8.79 23.24 8.57
N MET A 234 7.46 23.30 8.58
CA MET A 234 6.67 24.47 8.18
C MET A 234 6.17 25.29 9.35
N LYS A 235 6.33 24.80 10.57
CA LYS A 235 5.66 25.34 11.76
C LYS A 235 5.91 26.84 11.98
N GLU A 236 7.12 27.32 11.74
CA GLU A 236 7.48 28.72 11.95
C GLU A 236 6.96 29.64 10.86
N LYS A 237 6.43 29.10 9.78
CA LYS A 237 5.97 29.87 8.61
C LYS A 237 4.46 30.01 8.54
N PHE A 238 3.72 29.06 9.09
CA PHE A 238 2.25 29.02 8.93
C PHE A 238 1.60 28.74 10.28
N ASN A 239 0.80 29.69 10.75
CA ASN A 239 0.16 29.64 12.07
C ASN A 239 -0.82 28.47 12.23
N GLU A 240 -1.45 28.04 11.15
CA GLU A 240 -2.45 26.97 11.18
C GLU A 240 -1.85 25.57 11.34
N ILE A 241 -0.52 25.43 11.26
CA ILE A 241 0.12 24.10 11.26
C ILE A 241 -0.10 23.36 12.59
N ASP A 242 -0.11 24.09 13.71
CA ASP A 242 -0.35 23.42 15.01
C ASP A 242 -1.75 22.80 15.07
N GLU A 243 -2.77 23.52 14.57
CA GLU A 243 -4.13 22.99 14.51
C GLU A 243 -4.22 21.78 13.57
N LEU A 244 -3.59 21.89 12.39
CA LEU A 244 -3.58 20.79 11.42
C LEU A 244 -2.89 19.55 12.00
N SER A 245 -1.78 19.74 12.69
CA SER A 245 -1.06 18.63 13.33
C SER A 245 -1.92 17.93 14.37
N GLY A 246 -2.72 18.68 15.12
CA GLY A 246 -3.62 18.14 16.13
C GLY A 246 -4.77 17.32 15.54
N MET A 247 -5.09 17.52 14.28
CA MET A 247 -6.15 16.77 13.60
C MET A 247 -5.67 15.45 13.01
N LEU A 248 -4.35 15.20 12.97
CA LEU A 248 -3.80 13.94 12.48
C LEU A 248 -3.93 12.88 13.56
N LYS A 249 -4.66 11.80 13.26
CA LYS A 249 -4.87 10.68 14.17
C LYS A 249 -4.30 9.42 13.50
N LEU A 250 -3.42 8.75 14.20
CA LEU A 250 -2.80 7.53 13.68
C LEU A 250 -3.54 6.31 14.23
N SER A 251 -3.96 5.44 13.34
CA SER A 251 -4.72 4.24 13.67
C SER A 251 -3.97 3.01 13.17
N LYS A 252 -3.68 2.08 14.08
CA LYS A 252 -3.00 0.82 13.71
C LYS A 252 -4.03 -0.22 13.30
N GLY A 253 -3.76 -0.90 12.19
CA GLY A 253 -4.53 -2.06 11.74
C GLY A 253 -3.61 -3.24 11.56
N ASP A 254 -3.94 -4.35 12.23
CA ASP A 254 -3.11 -5.56 12.22
C ASP A 254 -3.74 -6.64 11.38
N HIS A 255 -2.86 -7.47 10.79
CA HIS A 255 -3.26 -8.67 10.05
C HIS A 255 -2.40 -9.83 10.52
N ILE A 256 -3.01 -11.02 10.64
CA ILE A 256 -2.28 -12.26 10.87
C ILE A 256 -2.38 -13.11 9.62
N VAL A 257 -1.36 -13.93 9.41
CA VAL A 257 -1.22 -14.78 8.23
C VAL A 257 -1.09 -16.23 8.69
N VAL A 258 -1.90 -17.11 8.11
CA VAL A 258 -1.85 -18.55 8.39
C VAL A 258 -1.77 -19.31 7.07
N LYS A 259 -1.46 -20.61 7.14
CA LYS A 259 -1.33 -21.45 5.94
C LYS A 259 -2.68 -21.67 5.28
N ARG A 260 -2.69 -21.70 3.96
CA ARG A 260 -3.89 -21.90 3.16
C ARG A 260 -4.62 -23.19 3.48
N ASP A 261 -3.89 -24.22 3.92
CA ASP A 261 -4.48 -25.52 4.28
C ASP A 261 -5.59 -25.38 5.32
N LEU A 262 -5.50 -24.38 6.18
CA LEU A 262 -6.49 -24.16 7.24
C LEU A 262 -7.79 -23.56 6.73
N PHE A 263 -7.81 -23.03 5.52
CA PHE A 263 -9.01 -22.46 4.90
C PHE A 263 -8.93 -22.65 3.39
N PRO A 264 -9.29 -23.85 2.88
CA PRO A 264 -9.13 -24.17 1.46
C PRO A 264 -10.03 -23.44 0.47
N PRO A 265 -11.23 -22.93 0.83
CA PRO A 265 -12.11 -22.34 -0.20
C PRO A 265 -11.50 -21.16 -0.95
N ASP A 266 -11.80 -21.05 -2.25
CA ASP A 266 -11.49 -19.86 -3.04
C ASP A 266 -12.60 -18.82 -2.85
N LEU A 267 -12.76 -18.38 -1.63
CA LEU A 267 -13.84 -17.49 -1.22
C LEU A 267 -13.38 -16.73 0.00
N ALA A 268 -13.38 -15.41 -0.08
CA ALA A 268 -13.10 -14.58 1.09
C ALA A 268 -14.37 -14.46 1.93
N ILE A 269 -14.22 -14.28 3.22
CA ILE A 269 -15.35 -14.12 4.14
C ILE A 269 -15.28 -12.77 4.81
N ALA A 270 -16.37 -12.01 4.75
CA ALA A 270 -16.52 -10.73 5.43
C ALA A 270 -17.39 -10.98 6.66
N LEU A 271 -16.76 -10.96 7.84
CA LEU A 271 -17.40 -11.26 9.10
C LEU A 271 -17.61 -10.02 9.95
N ARG A 272 -18.51 -10.11 10.91
CA ARG A 272 -18.55 -9.20 12.04
C ARG A 272 -18.01 -9.93 13.26
N SER A 273 -17.06 -9.29 13.95
CA SER A 273 -16.51 -9.86 15.18
C SER A 273 -17.61 -9.98 16.23
N PRO A 274 -17.74 -11.13 16.91
CA PRO A 274 -18.70 -11.24 17.99
C PRO A 274 -18.33 -10.39 19.22
N ILE A 275 -17.10 -9.92 19.30
CA ILE A 275 -16.61 -9.11 20.42
C ILE A 275 -17.17 -7.69 20.36
N ASP A 276 -17.09 -7.03 19.20
CA ASP A 276 -17.42 -5.61 19.07
C ASP A 276 -18.14 -5.26 17.76
N LYS A 277 -18.48 -6.27 16.98
CA LYS A 277 -19.23 -6.15 15.71
C LYS A 277 -18.48 -5.41 14.60
N ARG A 278 -17.17 -5.22 14.74
CA ARG A 278 -16.36 -4.65 13.67
C ARG A 278 -16.17 -5.69 12.58
N GLN A 279 -16.04 -5.21 11.33
CA GLN A 279 -15.80 -6.09 10.20
C GLN A 279 -14.38 -6.66 10.24
N VAL A 280 -14.27 -7.97 10.05
CA VAL A 280 -13.01 -8.69 9.95
C VAL A 280 -13.09 -9.58 8.71
N PHE A 281 -12.01 -9.64 7.95
CA PHE A 281 -11.95 -10.45 6.74
C PHE A 281 -11.12 -11.70 6.94
N ILE A 282 -11.52 -12.79 6.27
CA ILE A 282 -10.71 -13.98 6.04
C ILE A 282 -10.47 -14.00 4.53
N ILE A 283 -9.22 -13.81 4.10
CA ILE A 283 -8.93 -13.60 2.68
C ILE A 283 -7.89 -14.64 2.21
N PRO A 284 -8.32 -15.64 1.42
CA PRO A 284 -7.35 -16.59 0.87
C PRO A 284 -6.51 -15.90 -0.21
N ARG A 285 -5.19 -16.06 -0.12
CA ARG A 285 -4.25 -15.45 -1.06
C ARG A 285 -3.13 -16.44 -1.37
N GLY A 286 -3.32 -17.24 -2.43
CA GLY A 286 -2.30 -18.21 -2.84
C GLY A 286 -2.03 -19.25 -1.76
N GLU A 287 -0.82 -19.24 -1.21
CA GLU A 287 -0.37 -20.22 -0.21
C GLU A 287 -0.82 -19.90 1.22
N VAL A 288 -1.46 -18.74 1.43
CA VAL A 288 -1.78 -18.24 2.76
C VAL A 288 -3.21 -17.75 2.85
N VAL A 289 -3.64 -17.48 4.07
CA VAL A 289 -4.88 -16.78 4.39
C VAL A 289 -4.51 -15.57 5.23
N ILE A 290 -5.00 -14.39 4.85
CA ILE A 290 -4.80 -13.14 5.58
C ILE A 290 -6.06 -12.84 6.36
N ILE A 291 -5.92 -12.57 7.65
CA ILE A 291 -7.03 -12.28 8.56
C ILE A 291 -6.80 -10.90 9.18
N GLY A 292 -7.76 -10.04 9.05
CA GLY A 292 -7.69 -8.68 9.59
C GLY A 292 -8.96 -7.91 9.33
N THR A 293 -9.12 -6.81 9.95
CA THR A 293 -8.09 -5.98 10.56
C THR A 293 -8.55 -5.50 11.94
N THR A 294 -7.63 -4.93 12.69
CA THR A 294 -7.92 -4.25 13.96
C THR A 294 -7.98 -2.72 13.72
N GLU A 295 -8.35 -1.99 14.76
CA GLU A 295 -8.31 -0.52 14.74
C GLU A 295 -8.05 0.00 16.15
N THR A 296 -6.85 0.50 16.37
CA THR A 296 -6.43 1.02 17.67
C THR A 296 -5.64 2.31 17.48
N TYR A 297 -5.71 3.22 18.43
CA TYR A 297 -4.87 4.42 18.46
C TYR A 297 -3.40 4.00 18.49
N TYR A 298 -2.56 4.77 17.80
CA TYR A 298 -1.16 4.44 17.69
C TYR A 298 -0.28 5.67 17.92
N ASN A 299 0.72 5.52 18.80
CA ASN A 299 1.69 6.57 19.05
C ASN A 299 3.14 6.04 19.09
N GLY A 300 3.35 4.85 18.56
CA GLY A 300 4.67 4.22 18.52
C GLY A 300 5.48 4.58 17.28
N SER A 301 6.53 3.81 17.03
CA SER A 301 7.40 3.99 15.87
C SER A 301 6.65 3.75 14.57
N LEU A 302 6.77 4.68 13.64
CA LEU A 302 6.18 4.52 12.32
C LEU A 302 7.01 3.59 11.42
N GLU A 303 8.30 3.40 11.76
CA GLU A 303 9.19 2.54 10.98
C GLU A 303 8.94 1.06 11.23
N ASP A 304 8.46 0.70 12.43
CA ASP A 304 8.34 -0.71 12.81
C ASP A 304 7.10 -0.95 13.67
N PRO A 305 5.90 -0.69 13.13
CA PRO A 305 4.67 -1.02 13.88
C PRO A 305 4.49 -2.53 13.93
N ARG A 306 4.06 -3.03 15.06
CA ARG A 306 3.88 -4.47 15.28
C ARG A 306 2.54 -4.77 15.95
N PRO A 307 1.93 -5.93 15.68
CA PRO A 307 0.74 -6.35 16.43
C PRO A 307 1.09 -6.61 17.88
N SER A 308 0.18 -6.28 18.77
CA SER A 308 0.29 -6.69 20.16
C SER A 308 -0.33 -8.08 20.34
N GLU A 309 0.04 -8.77 21.41
CA GLU A 309 -0.54 -10.08 21.74
C GLU A 309 -2.08 -9.98 21.86
N ARG A 310 -2.56 -8.92 22.46
CA ARG A 310 -4.00 -8.68 22.64
C ARG A 310 -4.71 -8.54 21.29
N GLU A 311 -4.09 -7.84 20.36
CA GLU A 311 -4.65 -7.67 19.00
C GLU A 311 -4.67 -8.98 18.23
N ILE A 312 -3.62 -9.80 18.37
CA ILE A 312 -3.58 -11.12 17.75
C ILE A 312 -4.71 -11.99 18.30
N GLU A 313 -4.89 -11.99 19.61
CA GLU A 313 -5.97 -12.75 20.25
C GLU A 313 -7.35 -12.29 19.80
N TYR A 314 -7.52 -10.97 19.64
CA TYR A 314 -8.76 -10.40 19.11
C TYR A 314 -9.09 -10.99 17.74
N LEU A 315 -8.10 -11.05 16.85
CA LEU A 315 -8.31 -11.56 15.50
C LEU A 315 -8.65 -13.07 15.52
N ILE A 316 -7.94 -13.85 16.33
CA ILE A 316 -8.21 -15.29 16.46
C ILE A 316 -9.64 -15.51 16.94
N GLU A 317 -10.05 -14.82 18.01
CA GLU A 317 -11.41 -14.93 18.57
C GLU A 317 -12.48 -14.49 17.58
N SER A 318 -12.17 -13.42 16.81
CA SER A 318 -13.14 -12.85 15.88
C SER A 318 -13.53 -13.81 14.77
N VAL A 319 -12.62 -14.72 14.37
CA VAL A 319 -12.83 -15.59 13.21
C VAL A 319 -13.03 -17.06 13.56
N LYS A 320 -12.94 -17.45 14.82
CA LYS A 320 -12.88 -18.88 15.18
C LYS A 320 -14.12 -19.69 14.77
N ARG A 321 -15.26 -19.05 14.56
CA ARG A 321 -16.45 -19.75 14.07
C ARG A 321 -16.32 -20.20 12.62
N TYR A 322 -15.40 -19.59 11.86
CA TYR A 322 -15.23 -19.82 10.43
C TYR A 322 -13.88 -20.41 10.06
N ILE A 323 -12.86 -20.19 10.88
CA ILE A 323 -11.55 -20.81 10.69
C ILE A 323 -10.99 -21.15 12.07
N ASN A 324 -10.67 -22.42 12.26
CA ASN A 324 -10.21 -22.91 13.56
C ASN A 324 -8.70 -22.81 13.63
N ILE A 325 -8.23 -21.73 14.23
CA ILE A 325 -6.79 -21.46 14.36
C ILE A 325 -6.43 -21.14 15.81
N THR A 326 -5.18 -21.39 16.14
CA THR A 326 -4.59 -21.04 17.42
C THR A 326 -3.38 -20.15 17.19
N ARG A 327 -2.80 -19.67 18.28
CA ARG A 327 -1.59 -18.83 18.24
C ARG A 327 -0.44 -19.51 17.46
N GLN A 328 -0.33 -20.84 17.59
CA GLN A 328 0.72 -21.61 16.93
C GLN A 328 0.56 -21.72 15.42
N ASP A 329 -0.62 -21.46 14.89
CA ASP A 329 -0.87 -21.54 13.45
C ASP A 329 -0.39 -20.29 12.70
N ILE A 330 -0.09 -19.21 13.43
CA ILE A 330 0.32 -17.94 12.81
C ILE A 330 1.76 -18.09 12.29
N ILE A 331 1.93 -17.83 11.00
CA ILE A 331 3.25 -17.90 10.34
C ILE A 331 3.87 -16.53 10.14
N ASN A 332 3.05 -15.48 10.14
CA ASN A 332 3.52 -14.11 10.04
C ASN A 332 2.40 -13.17 10.46
N ALA A 333 2.75 -11.91 10.67
CA ALA A 333 1.77 -10.88 11.00
C ALA A 333 2.35 -9.53 10.53
N TYR A 334 1.49 -8.55 10.35
CA TYR A 334 1.98 -7.22 9.99
C TYR A 334 1.00 -6.16 10.45
N SER A 335 1.52 -4.95 10.66
CA SER A 335 0.73 -3.79 11.08
C SER A 335 0.92 -2.64 10.12
N GLY A 336 -0.18 -1.99 9.78
CA GLY A 336 -0.16 -0.77 8.99
C GLY A 336 -0.74 0.38 9.80
N ILE A 337 -0.21 1.59 9.58
CA ILE A 337 -0.67 2.78 10.28
C ILE A 337 -1.49 3.61 9.29
N ARG A 338 -2.77 3.84 9.62
CA ARG A 338 -3.66 4.68 8.81
C ARG A 338 -3.52 6.13 9.28
N PRO A 339 -3.20 7.05 8.38
CA PRO A 339 -3.23 8.48 8.75
C PRO A 339 -4.66 9.00 8.57
N LEU A 340 -5.40 9.05 9.67
CA LEU A 340 -6.76 9.62 9.67
C LEU A 340 -6.66 11.10 9.99
N PHE A 341 -7.54 11.90 9.42
CA PHE A 341 -7.50 13.35 9.59
C PHE A 341 -8.90 13.86 9.91
N GLY A 342 -9.06 14.46 11.10
CA GLY A 342 -10.35 14.99 11.52
C GLY A 342 -10.41 15.29 13.01
N LYS A 343 -11.56 15.75 13.45
CA LYS A 343 -11.80 16.07 14.86
C LYS A 343 -12.53 14.90 15.53
N GLY A 344 -12.36 14.77 16.84
CA GLY A 344 -12.98 13.74 17.63
C GLY A 344 -12.02 12.63 18.01
N GLU A 345 -12.46 11.78 18.93
CA GLU A 345 -11.63 10.71 19.49
C GLU A 345 -12.01 9.30 19.03
N ASP A 346 -13.21 9.14 18.48
CA ASP A 346 -13.66 7.82 18.01
C ASP A 346 -13.11 7.56 16.61
N LEU A 347 -12.09 6.71 16.51
CA LEU A 347 -11.43 6.38 15.24
C LEU A 347 -12.41 5.90 14.17
N GLY A 348 -13.44 5.16 14.60
CA GLY A 348 -14.43 4.62 13.67
C GLY A 348 -15.28 5.68 13.00
N LYS A 349 -15.37 6.86 13.62
CA LYS A 349 -16.18 7.97 13.12
C LYS A 349 -15.38 9.03 12.37
N ILE A 350 -14.05 9.01 12.47
CA ILE A 350 -13.22 9.97 11.74
C ILE A 350 -13.29 9.62 10.26
N SER A 351 -13.48 10.64 9.43
CA SER A 351 -13.58 10.47 7.98
C SER A 351 -12.31 9.82 7.43
N ARG A 352 -12.51 8.86 6.53
CA ARG A 352 -11.42 8.22 5.80
C ARG A 352 -11.23 8.85 4.43
N GLU A 353 -11.90 9.96 4.19
CA GLU A 353 -11.72 10.74 2.98
C GLU A 353 -10.41 11.51 3.06
N TYR A 354 -9.87 11.83 1.92
CA TYR A 354 -8.67 12.64 1.84
C TYR A 354 -9.02 14.13 1.97
N ARG A 355 -8.02 14.91 2.39
CA ARG A 355 -8.09 16.37 2.36
C ARG A 355 -6.82 16.90 1.71
N ILE A 356 -6.99 17.98 0.97
CA ILE A 356 -5.89 18.70 0.33
C ILE A 356 -5.81 20.07 0.98
N ILE A 357 -4.62 20.41 1.48
CA ILE A 357 -4.39 21.71 2.14
C ILE A 357 -3.19 22.35 1.47
N GLU A 358 -3.39 23.56 0.96
CA GLU A 358 -2.32 24.34 0.33
C GLU A 358 -1.78 25.38 1.30
N ASN A 359 -0.45 25.38 1.46
CA ASN A 359 0.28 26.41 2.17
C ASN A 359 1.26 27.02 1.17
N GLU A 360 0.83 28.07 0.51
CA GLU A 360 1.56 28.72 -0.61
C GLU A 360 1.84 27.67 -1.72
N ASN A 361 3.09 27.31 -1.93
CA ASN A 361 3.46 26.33 -2.96
C ASN A 361 3.72 24.93 -2.40
N ILE A 362 3.25 24.67 -1.17
CA ILE A 362 3.27 23.32 -0.60
C ILE A 362 1.85 22.78 -0.61
N ILE A 363 1.67 21.60 -1.22
CA ILE A 363 0.38 20.91 -1.26
C ILE A 363 0.46 19.71 -0.34
N ASN A 364 -0.33 19.70 0.72
CA ASN A 364 -0.37 18.61 1.70
C ASN A 364 -1.56 17.72 1.42
N ILE A 365 -1.32 16.43 1.32
CA ILE A 365 -2.36 15.42 1.08
C ILE A 365 -2.52 14.62 2.37
N LEU A 366 -3.71 14.72 2.97
CA LEU A 366 -3.99 14.14 4.29
C LEU A 366 -5.06 13.07 4.15
N GLY A 367 -4.83 11.90 4.77
CA GLY A 367 -5.79 10.81 4.72
C GLY A 367 -5.81 10.12 3.37
N GLY A 368 -6.97 9.57 3.02
CA GLY A 368 -7.15 8.85 1.76
C GLY A 368 -7.06 7.34 1.93
N LYS A 369 -7.33 6.64 0.86
CA LYS A 369 -7.29 5.16 0.84
C LYS A 369 -6.83 4.68 -0.54
N ILE A 370 -6.37 3.43 -0.57
CA ILE A 370 -5.78 2.86 -1.79
C ILE A 370 -6.78 2.82 -2.96
N THR A 371 -8.04 2.51 -2.70
CA THR A 371 -9.05 2.37 -3.77
C THR A 371 -9.20 3.64 -4.60
N THR A 372 -9.16 4.81 -3.96
CA THR A 372 -9.46 6.08 -4.62
C THR A 372 -8.21 6.92 -4.93
N TYR A 373 -7.04 6.31 -4.91
CA TYR A 373 -5.79 7.08 -5.09
C TYR A 373 -5.73 7.78 -6.45
N ARG A 374 -6.33 7.19 -7.49
CA ARG A 374 -6.34 7.80 -8.84
C ARG A 374 -7.15 9.10 -8.84
N THR A 375 -8.27 9.13 -8.13
CA THR A 375 -9.09 10.34 -7.98
C THR A 375 -8.28 11.46 -7.31
N VAL A 376 -7.57 11.11 -6.23
CA VAL A 376 -6.71 12.06 -5.51
C VAL A 376 -5.61 12.57 -6.44
N SER A 377 -4.97 11.67 -7.17
CA SER A 377 -3.89 12.01 -8.09
C SER A 377 -4.34 13.01 -9.15
N LYS A 378 -5.52 12.80 -9.72
CA LYS A 378 -6.08 13.69 -10.73
C LYS A 378 -6.34 15.08 -10.14
N LYS A 379 -6.91 15.14 -8.95
CA LYS A 379 -7.23 16.42 -8.30
C LYS A 379 -5.96 17.22 -7.97
N ILE A 380 -4.96 16.55 -7.42
CA ILE A 380 -3.65 17.17 -7.12
C ILE A 380 -3.00 17.67 -8.42
N SER A 381 -3.05 16.84 -9.46
CA SER A 381 -2.44 17.20 -10.74
C SER A 381 -3.09 18.44 -11.35
N LYS A 382 -4.40 18.58 -11.21
CA LYS A 382 -5.10 19.78 -11.69
C LYS A 382 -4.66 21.02 -10.92
N LEU A 383 -4.46 20.92 -9.60
CA LEU A 383 -3.94 22.05 -8.81
C LEU A 383 -2.53 22.45 -9.28
N VAL A 384 -1.68 21.46 -9.54
CA VAL A 384 -0.33 21.72 -10.05
C VAL A 384 -0.42 22.38 -11.43
N MET A 385 -1.28 21.88 -12.31
CA MET A 385 -1.46 22.45 -13.66
C MET A 385 -1.86 23.92 -13.59
N GLU A 386 -2.74 24.28 -12.65
CA GLU A 386 -3.13 25.67 -12.45
C GLU A 386 -1.92 26.55 -12.09
N LYS A 387 -1.05 26.05 -11.21
CA LYS A 387 0.13 26.80 -10.77
C LYS A 387 1.13 27.04 -11.92
N PHE A 388 1.13 26.16 -12.92
CA PHE A 388 2.03 26.24 -14.06
C PHE A 388 1.33 26.72 -15.35
N SER A 389 0.05 27.08 -15.27
CA SER A 389 -0.75 27.51 -16.41
C SER A 389 -0.77 26.48 -17.54
N ILE A 390 -0.88 25.21 -17.17
CA ILE A 390 -0.95 24.08 -18.11
C ILE A 390 -2.42 23.70 -18.28
N ARG A 391 -2.86 23.48 -19.51
CA ARG A 391 -4.23 23.06 -19.82
C ARG A 391 -4.26 21.59 -20.21
N GLY A 392 -5.42 20.96 -20.06
CA GLY A 392 -5.67 19.58 -20.47
C GLY A 392 -6.20 18.73 -19.34
N GLU A 393 -6.29 17.45 -19.60
CA GLU A 393 -6.77 16.46 -18.63
C GLU A 393 -5.59 15.56 -18.21
N PRO A 394 -5.20 15.61 -16.94
CA PRO A 394 -4.13 14.73 -16.48
C PRO A 394 -4.65 13.30 -16.38
N GLU A 395 -3.85 12.33 -16.80
CA GLU A 395 -4.24 10.92 -16.80
C GLU A 395 -3.18 10.04 -16.17
N LEU A 396 -3.65 9.06 -15.40
CA LEU A 396 -2.82 8.01 -14.83
C LEU A 396 -2.86 6.81 -15.76
N ASN A 397 -1.69 6.39 -16.25
CA ASN A 397 -1.57 5.26 -17.19
C ASN A 397 -0.53 4.26 -16.71
N PHE A 398 -0.86 2.97 -16.81
CA PHE A 398 0.06 1.88 -16.48
C PHE A 398 0.87 1.52 -17.73
N ILE A 399 1.85 2.34 -18.06
CA ILE A 399 2.70 2.09 -19.23
C ILE A 399 3.86 1.14 -18.93
N TYR A 400 4.23 1.00 -17.65
CA TYR A 400 5.25 0.05 -17.25
C TYR A 400 4.69 -1.37 -17.29
N LYS A 401 5.41 -2.27 -17.96
CA LYS A 401 5.09 -3.70 -17.98
C LYS A 401 6.34 -4.47 -17.52
N ARG A 402 6.22 -5.13 -16.38
CA ARG A 402 7.30 -5.97 -15.85
C ARG A 402 7.60 -7.07 -16.86
N ASN A 403 8.86 -7.17 -17.28
CA ASN A 403 9.25 -8.16 -18.31
C ASN A 403 10.64 -8.69 -18.01
N VAL A 404 10.70 -9.66 -17.11
CA VAL A 404 11.96 -10.30 -16.70
C VAL A 404 12.57 -11.04 -17.89
N GLU A 405 11.75 -11.70 -18.69
CA GLU A 405 12.19 -12.55 -19.81
C GLU A 405 13.07 -11.78 -20.79
N SER A 406 12.73 -10.54 -21.11
CA SER A 406 13.46 -9.75 -22.10
C SER A 406 14.87 -9.36 -21.62
N PHE A 407 15.15 -9.49 -20.34
CA PHE A 407 16.47 -9.15 -19.77
C PHE A 407 17.34 -10.35 -19.45
N LYS A 408 16.85 -11.59 -19.62
CA LYS A 408 17.57 -12.79 -19.24
C LYS A 408 18.96 -12.88 -19.85
N LYS A 409 19.05 -12.69 -21.17
CA LYS A 409 20.35 -12.78 -21.87
C LYS A 409 21.33 -11.76 -21.34
N GLU A 410 20.91 -10.51 -21.22
CA GLU A 410 21.76 -9.41 -20.75
C GLU A 410 22.26 -9.67 -19.33
N PHE A 411 21.37 -10.09 -18.43
CA PHE A 411 21.74 -10.31 -17.02
C PHE A 411 22.67 -11.50 -16.86
N LYS A 412 22.47 -12.56 -17.63
CA LYS A 412 23.38 -13.71 -17.62
C LYS A 412 24.78 -13.31 -18.07
N GLU A 413 24.86 -12.54 -19.14
CA GLU A 413 26.16 -12.10 -19.70
C GLU A 413 26.85 -11.07 -18.81
N ARG A 414 26.09 -10.11 -18.29
CA ARG A 414 26.66 -8.96 -17.57
C ARG A 414 26.97 -9.27 -16.10
N TYR A 415 26.11 -10.06 -15.44
CA TYR A 415 26.18 -10.27 -13.99
C TYR A 415 26.36 -11.73 -13.60
N SER A 416 26.39 -12.65 -14.54
CA SER A 416 26.43 -14.10 -14.29
C SER A 416 25.23 -14.58 -13.47
N ILE A 417 24.06 -14.01 -13.74
CA ILE A 417 22.82 -14.34 -13.04
C ILE A 417 22.30 -15.70 -13.54
N ASN A 418 21.93 -16.57 -12.61
CA ASN A 418 21.30 -17.86 -12.91
C ASN A 418 19.80 -17.68 -13.11
N ASP A 419 19.14 -18.68 -13.69
CA ASP A 419 17.70 -18.64 -13.94
C ASP A 419 16.88 -18.42 -12.65
N ASP A 420 17.29 -19.07 -11.55
CA ASP A 420 16.60 -18.93 -10.27
C ASP A 420 16.80 -17.58 -9.60
N GLU A 421 17.83 -16.84 -10.01
CA GLU A 421 18.16 -15.51 -9.47
C GLU A 421 17.54 -14.38 -10.28
N MET A 422 16.99 -14.67 -11.45
CA MET A 422 16.64 -13.68 -12.48
C MET A 422 15.62 -12.66 -11.99
N GLU A 423 14.55 -13.13 -11.32
CA GLU A 423 13.51 -12.26 -10.80
C GLU A 423 14.07 -11.23 -9.83
N PHE A 424 14.93 -11.70 -8.93
CA PHE A 424 15.51 -10.84 -7.89
C PHE A 424 16.48 -9.82 -8.48
N ALA A 425 17.29 -10.26 -9.46
CA ALA A 425 18.17 -9.34 -10.17
C ALA A 425 17.37 -8.25 -10.89
N TYR A 426 16.26 -8.62 -11.49
CA TYR A 426 15.37 -7.64 -12.16
C TYR A 426 14.85 -6.61 -11.15
N ASP A 427 14.45 -7.06 -9.96
CA ASP A 427 13.96 -6.15 -8.91
C ASP A 427 15.02 -5.12 -8.53
N ILE A 428 16.27 -5.55 -8.45
CA ILE A 428 17.39 -4.66 -8.11
C ILE A 428 17.67 -3.68 -9.24
N ILE A 429 17.84 -4.21 -10.46
CA ILE A 429 18.31 -3.41 -11.61
C ILE A 429 17.23 -2.48 -12.15
N ASN A 430 16.01 -3.01 -12.31
CA ASN A 430 14.93 -2.27 -12.97
C ASN A 430 13.92 -1.67 -12.01
N GLU A 431 13.88 -2.12 -10.74
CA GLU A 431 12.88 -1.63 -9.79
C GLU A 431 13.51 -1.08 -8.51
N ASP A 432 14.78 -0.74 -8.54
CA ASP A 432 15.48 0.03 -7.50
C ASP A 432 15.47 -0.62 -6.11
N ALA A 433 15.53 -1.95 -6.03
CA ALA A 433 15.60 -2.64 -4.75
C ALA A 433 17.06 -2.68 -4.25
N TYR A 434 17.25 -2.48 -2.94
CA TYR A 434 18.58 -2.46 -2.30
C TYR A 434 18.71 -3.44 -1.14
N TYR A 435 17.60 -3.90 -0.58
CA TYR A 435 17.57 -4.75 0.63
C TYR A 435 16.68 -5.96 0.41
N LEU A 436 16.84 -6.99 1.26
CA LEU A 436 16.03 -8.21 1.15
C LEU A 436 14.53 -7.94 1.22
N ASP A 437 14.10 -7.07 2.12
CA ASP A 437 12.67 -6.78 2.22
C ASP A 437 12.15 -5.93 1.07
N ASP A 438 13.00 -5.12 0.42
CA ASP A 438 12.62 -4.47 -0.83
C ASP A 438 12.20 -5.54 -1.84
N ILE A 439 13.03 -6.57 -1.97
CA ILE A 439 12.85 -7.63 -2.97
C ILE A 439 11.73 -8.58 -2.55
N LEU A 440 11.87 -9.21 -1.37
CA LEU A 440 11.00 -10.32 -0.98
C LEU A 440 9.65 -9.86 -0.45
N TRP A 441 9.55 -8.64 0.06
CA TRP A 441 8.26 -8.10 0.50
C TRP A 441 7.62 -7.25 -0.60
N ARG A 442 8.29 -6.15 -1.01
CA ARG A 442 7.63 -5.10 -1.80
C ARG A 442 7.74 -5.25 -3.31
N ARG A 443 8.59 -6.15 -3.81
CA ARG A 443 8.61 -6.47 -5.25
C ARG A 443 7.95 -7.81 -5.53
N GLU A 444 8.38 -8.87 -4.82
CA GLU A 444 7.90 -10.23 -5.06
C GLU A 444 6.69 -10.64 -4.21
N GLY A 445 6.48 -9.99 -3.07
CA GLY A 445 5.37 -10.32 -2.17
C GLY A 445 5.58 -11.57 -1.32
N TYR A 446 6.74 -12.19 -1.36
CA TYR A 446 6.99 -13.46 -0.68
C TYR A 446 6.82 -13.36 0.83
N PHE A 447 7.20 -12.23 1.42
CA PHE A 447 7.12 -12.01 2.87
C PHE A 447 5.70 -12.26 3.40
N ILE A 448 4.69 -11.88 2.62
CA ILE A 448 3.28 -12.00 3.01
C ILE A 448 2.63 -13.24 2.39
N PHE A 449 2.86 -13.50 1.09
CA PHE A 449 2.04 -14.44 0.33
C PHE A 449 2.60 -15.86 0.28
N LYS A 450 3.86 -16.09 0.69
CA LYS A 450 4.43 -17.43 0.74
C LYS A 450 4.25 -18.02 2.13
N ARG A 451 4.01 -19.34 2.18
CA ARG A 451 3.76 -20.03 3.45
C ARG A 451 4.98 -20.07 4.38
N ASP A 452 6.17 -19.80 3.86
CA ASP A 452 7.39 -19.69 4.66
C ASP A 452 7.87 -18.24 4.79
N SER A 453 7.06 -17.26 4.40
CA SER A 453 7.41 -15.84 4.44
C SER A 453 8.67 -15.51 3.62
N GLY A 454 8.95 -16.33 2.61
CA GLY A 454 10.11 -16.14 1.74
C GLY A 454 11.42 -16.71 2.26
N LEU A 455 11.41 -17.43 3.37
CA LEU A 455 12.64 -17.97 3.96
C LEU A 455 13.42 -18.83 2.98
N SER A 456 12.75 -19.67 2.18
CA SER A 456 13.43 -20.55 1.22
C SER A 456 14.06 -19.79 0.05
N ALA A 457 13.70 -18.54 -0.17
CA ALA A 457 14.23 -17.73 -1.26
C ALA A 457 15.42 -16.86 -0.84
N ILE A 458 15.72 -16.77 0.45
CA ILE A 458 16.72 -15.83 0.95
C ILE A 458 18.09 -16.03 0.30
N ASP A 459 18.58 -17.26 0.27
CA ASP A 459 19.93 -17.51 -0.22
C ASP A 459 20.07 -17.19 -1.72
N THR A 460 19.07 -17.54 -2.51
CA THR A 460 19.05 -17.19 -3.95
C THR A 460 19.01 -15.67 -4.13
N CYS A 461 18.21 -15.00 -3.34
CA CYS A 461 18.08 -13.53 -3.38
C CYS A 461 19.42 -12.87 -3.01
N ILE A 462 20.06 -13.36 -1.96
CA ILE A 462 21.36 -12.87 -1.51
C ILE A 462 22.42 -13.01 -2.62
N ASN A 463 22.39 -14.14 -3.35
CA ASN A 463 23.32 -14.33 -4.47
C ASN A 463 23.11 -13.25 -5.55
N SER A 464 21.86 -12.91 -5.84
CA SER A 464 21.56 -11.84 -6.77
C SER A 464 22.09 -10.50 -6.27
N MET A 465 21.89 -10.20 -4.99
CA MET A 465 22.37 -8.96 -4.36
C MET A 465 23.90 -8.87 -4.44
N LYS A 466 24.58 -9.98 -4.16
CA LYS A 466 26.05 -10.04 -4.26
C LYS A 466 26.51 -9.73 -5.67
N LYS A 467 25.91 -10.38 -6.66
CA LYS A 467 26.30 -10.24 -8.08
C LYS A 467 26.03 -8.85 -8.65
N VAL A 468 24.91 -8.23 -8.27
CA VAL A 468 24.46 -6.97 -8.85
C VAL A 468 24.90 -5.76 -8.03
N LEU A 469 24.75 -5.84 -6.69
CA LEU A 469 25.07 -4.71 -5.80
C LEU A 469 26.50 -4.75 -5.27
N GLY A 470 27.15 -5.92 -5.31
CA GLY A 470 28.52 -6.06 -4.83
C GLY A 470 28.65 -6.00 -3.32
N TYR A 471 27.60 -6.27 -2.58
CA TYR A 471 27.65 -6.27 -1.12
C TYR A 471 28.60 -7.35 -0.61
N ASP A 472 29.39 -7.04 0.42
CA ASP A 472 30.33 -7.97 0.97
C ASP A 472 29.62 -9.02 1.84
N GLU A 473 30.37 -10.07 2.18
CA GLU A 473 29.85 -11.23 2.92
C GLU A 473 29.25 -10.84 4.27
N ASN A 474 29.91 -9.94 5.00
CA ASN A 474 29.43 -9.50 6.32
C ASN A 474 28.10 -8.77 6.20
N ARG A 475 27.97 -7.90 5.20
CA ARG A 475 26.73 -7.16 4.96
C ARG A 475 25.59 -8.13 4.60
N LEU A 476 25.89 -9.13 3.76
CA LEU A 476 24.86 -10.11 3.34
C LEU A 476 24.41 -10.98 4.50
N ILE A 477 25.31 -11.35 5.40
CA ILE A 477 24.99 -12.12 6.61
C ILE A 477 24.06 -11.29 7.52
N GLU A 478 24.39 -10.02 7.72
CA GLU A 478 23.55 -9.12 8.52
C GLU A 478 22.19 -8.91 7.90
N GLU A 479 22.13 -8.81 6.58
CA GLU A 479 20.87 -8.61 5.85
C GLU A 479 19.97 -9.84 6.00
N LYS A 480 20.52 -11.03 5.89
CA LYS A 480 19.78 -12.29 6.11
C LYS A 480 19.21 -12.33 7.53
N LYS A 481 20.06 -12.02 8.51
CA LYS A 481 19.67 -11.99 9.93
C LYS A 481 18.52 -11.00 10.15
N ARG A 482 18.64 -9.80 9.59
CA ARG A 482 17.63 -8.74 9.72
C ARG A 482 16.28 -9.20 9.17
N TYR A 483 16.28 -9.85 7.99
CA TYR A 483 15.02 -10.31 7.36
C TYR A 483 14.37 -11.41 8.20
N ILE A 484 15.16 -12.36 8.69
CA ILE A 484 14.64 -13.44 9.54
C ILE A 484 14.04 -12.88 10.82
N GLU A 485 14.75 -11.95 11.47
CA GLU A 485 14.24 -11.28 12.68
C GLU A 485 12.94 -10.53 12.40
N MET A 486 12.82 -9.91 11.23
CA MET A 486 11.60 -9.20 10.84
C MET A 486 10.38 -10.13 10.84
N ILE A 487 10.54 -11.34 10.31
CA ILE A 487 9.46 -12.34 10.32
C ILE A 487 9.09 -12.69 11.76
N TYR A 488 10.08 -13.11 12.55
CA TYR A 488 9.83 -13.60 13.90
C TYR A 488 9.31 -12.51 14.83
N ASN A 489 9.81 -11.29 14.70
CA ASN A 489 9.38 -10.19 15.57
C ASN A 489 7.95 -9.73 15.27
N ASN A 490 7.44 -10.02 14.09
CA ASN A 490 6.07 -9.63 13.73
C ASN A 490 5.01 -10.49 14.40
N TYR A 491 5.33 -11.71 14.80
CA TYR A 491 4.31 -12.59 15.39
C TYR A 491 4.73 -13.30 16.67
N LYS A 492 5.97 -13.18 17.05
CA LYS A 492 6.46 -13.71 18.35
C LYS A 492 6.63 -12.55 19.32
N VAL A 493 5.52 -11.98 19.74
CA VAL A 493 5.51 -10.86 20.69
C VAL A 493 5.60 -11.39 22.13
#